data_eea1a6ca8dd7e898641ee0646c0d14a4
#
_entry.id   eea1a6ca8dd7e898641ee0646c0d14a4
#
_cell.length_a   1.000
_cell.length_b   1.000
_cell.length_c   1.000
_cell.angle_alpha   90.00
_cell.angle_beta   90.00
_cell.angle_gamma   90.00
#
_symmetry.space_group_name_H-M   'P 1'
#
loop_
_entity.id
_entity.type
_entity.pdbx_description
1 polymer ?
#
loop_
_entity_poly.entity_id
_entity_poly.type
_entity_poly.pdbx_seq_one_letter_code
_entity_poly.pdbx_strand_id
1 'polypeptide(L)'
;MKGLSQQELADMIGVSKQMISKYEKGESIPTSSNLLKLSKSLKVKIDYFFKPSKIELGTLNFRKKSSFSNKKQESLEQLIKLNLENYLEIEDLLQIDYSFKNTIGKEKVNSIEDIEKLVLSLRNEWEIGLDPIHNIIQLLEDNEIKVVELFDVEDS
;
A
#
# COMPACT_ATOMS: atom_id res chain seq x y z
N MET A 1 9.76 -4.36 -2.76
CA MET A 1 10.41 -5.64 -2.36
C MET A 1 11.19 -6.24 -3.53
N LYS A 2 12.14 -7.16 -3.29
CA LYS A 2 13.11 -7.61 -4.32
C LYS A 2 12.57 -8.53 -5.42
N GLY A 3 11.28 -8.82 -5.50
CA GLY A 3 10.69 -9.69 -6.52
C GLY A 3 11.27 -11.11 -6.59
N LEU A 4 11.89 -11.60 -5.50
CA LEU A 4 12.46 -12.94 -5.42
C LEU A 4 11.35 -14.00 -5.49
N SER A 5 11.61 -15.10 -6.18
CA SER A 5 10.77 -16.28 -6.10
C SER A 5 11.05 -17.06 -4.82
N GLN A 6 10.11 -17.90 -4.40
CA GLN A 6 10.32 -18.80 -3.25
C GLN A 6 11.54 -19.71 -3.42
N GLN A 7 11.84 -20.12 -4.67
CA GLN A 7 13.02 -20.95 -4.95
C GLN A 7 14.31 -20.17 -4.73
N GLU A 8 14.42 -18.97 -5.30
CA GLU A 8 15.61 -18.12 -5.11
C GLU A 8 15.86 -17.81 -3.63
N LEU A 9 14.79 -17.50 -2.87
CA LEU A 9 14.92 -17.25 -1.44
C LEU A 9 15.34 -18.53 -0.68
N ALA A 10 14.80 -19.69 -1.05
CA ALA A 10 15.15 -20.98 -0.47
C ALA A 10 16.63 -21.29 -0.67
N ASP A 11 17.13 -21.11 -1.90
CA ASP A 11 18.53 -21.32 -2.25
C ASP A 11 19.47 -20.38 -1.46
N MET A 12 19.08 -19.10 -1.31
CA MET A 12 19.87 -18.11 -0.56
C MET A 12 20.04 -18.44 0.92
N ILE A 13 19.05 -19.05 1.55
CA ILE A 13 19.10 -19.37 3.00
C ILE A 13 19.38 -20.83 3.29
N GLY A 14 19.44 -21.69 2.26
CA GLY A 14 19.77 -23.11 2.37
C GLY A 14 18.63 -23.96 2.95
N VAL A 15 17.41 -23.72 2.52
CA VAL A 15 16.21 -24.51 2.86
C VAL A 15 15.48 -24.96 1.59
N SER A 16 14.46 -25.81 1.72
CA SER A 16 13.63 -26.18 0.56
C SER A 16 12.60 -25.08 0.23
N LYS A 17 12.18 -25.03 -1.04
CA LYS A 17 11.08 -24.15 -1.50
C LYS A 17 9.81 -24.37 -0.67
N GLN A 18 9.49 -25.64 -0.33
CA GLN A 18 8.33 -25.97 0.50
C GLN A 18 8.43 -25.36 1.90
N MET A 19 9.65 -25.25 2.44
CA MET A 19 9.85 -24.62 3.75
C MET A 19 9.58 -23.10 3.68
N ILE A 20 10.02 -22.43 2.62
CA ILE A 20 9.67 -21.01 2.40
C ILE A 20 8.16 -20.85 2.30
N SER A 21 7.49 -21.68 1.49
CA SER A 21 6.03 -21.64 1.38
C SER A 21 5.32 -21.80 2.73
N LYS A 22 5.81 -22.70 3.59
CA LYS A 22 5.27 -22.89 4.95
C LYS A 22 5.49 -21.66 5.84
N TYR A 23 6.65 -21.00 5.73
CA TYR A 23 6.92 -19.75 6.46
C TYR A 23 5.97 -18.65 6.03
N GLU A 24 5.77 -18.46 4.72
CA GLU A 24 4.86 -17.43 4.18
C GLU A 24 3.39 -17.66 4.56
N LYS A 25 2.98 -18.93 4.69
CA LYS A 25 1.62 -19.29 5.12
C LYS A 25 1.43 -19.29 6.64
N GLY A 26 2.49 -19.08 7.41
CA GLY A 26 2.44 -19.21 8.87
C GLY A 26 2.29 -20.65 9.39
N GLU A 27 2.44 -21.66 8.51
CA GLU A 27 2.35 -23.09 8.87
C GLU A 27 3.59 -23.57 9.63
N SER A 28 4.68 -22.81 9.59
CA SER A 28 5.92 -23.10 10.30
C SER A 28 6.63 -21.82 10.69
N ILE A 29 7.24 -21.81 11.85
CA ILE A 29 8.03 -20.67 12.35
C ILE A 29 9.51 -20.91 11.98
N PRO A 30 10.19 -19.94 11.34
CA PRO A 30 11.62 -20.04 11.08
C PRO A 30 12.43 -20.14 12.36
N THR A 31 13.47 -20.94 12.37
CA THR A 31 14.45 -20.94 13.46
C THR A 31 15.18 -19.60 13.52
N SER A 32 15.76 -19.26 14.67
CA SER A 32 16.54 -18.01 14.83
C SER A 32 17.66 -17.89 13.78
N SER A 33 18.30 -19.01 13.43
CA SER A 33 19.32 -19.05 12.37
C SER A 33 18.74 -18.71 11.00
N ASN A 34 17.57 -19.26 10.66
CA ASN A 34 16.90 -18.98 9.39
C ASN A 34 16.35 -17.54 9.35
N LEU A 35 15.84 -17.02 10.47
CA LEU A 35 15.43 -15.61 10.60
C LEU A 35 16.60 -14.65 10.31
N LEU A 36 17.78 -14.93 10.86
CA LEU A 36 18.99 -14.15 10.59
C LEU A 36 19.39 -14.19 9.11
N LYS A 37 19.31 -15.38 8.48
CA LYS A 37 19.58 -15.51 7.05
C LYS A 37 18.55 -14.78 6.20
N LEU A 38 17.26 -14.88 6.53
CA LEU A 38 16.18 -14.15 5.87
C LEU A 38 16.38 -12.64 5.96
N SER A 39 16.67 -12.13 7.16
CA SER A 39 16.96 -10.71 7.41
C SER A 39 18.08 -10.20 6.51
N LYS A 40 19.20 -10.93 6.43
CA LYS A 40 20.35 -10.58 5.58
C LYS A 40 20.01 -10.64 4.09
N SER A 41 19.35 -11.72 3.64
CA SER A 41 19.01 -11.94 2.23
C SER A 41 18.00 -10.91 1.72
N LEU A 42 17.02 -10.58 2.54
CA LEU A 42 15.97 -9.60 2.23
C LEU A 42 16.40 -8.15 2.54
N LYS A 43 17.53 -7.96 3.26
CA LYS A 43 18.02 -6.66 3.75
C LYS A 43 16.99 -5.91 4.61
N VAL A 44 16.30 -6.64 5.47
CA VAL A 44 15.35 -6.09 6.45
C VAL A 44 15.85 -6.37 7.86
N LYS A 45 15.41 -5.57 8.85
CA LYS A 45 15.69 -5.84 10.26
C LYS A 45 14.89 -7.07 10.72
N ILE A 46 15.39 -7.78 11.75
CA ILE A 46 14.71 -8.97 12.31
C ILE A 46 13.30 -8.60 12.81
N ASP A 47 13.15 -7.44 13.42
CA ASP A 47 11.88 -6.93 13.95
C ASP A 47 10.78 -6.84 12.90
N TYR A 48 11.16 -6.70 11.61
CA TYR A 48 10.23 -6.72 10.49
C TYR A 48 9.34 -7.97 10.44
N PHE A 49 9.90 -9.14 10.82
CA PHE A 49 9.15 -10.41 10.80
C PHE A 49 8.19 -10.58 11.97
N PHE A 50 8.28 -9.73 12.98
CA PHE A 50 7.44 -9.78 14.17
C PHE A 50 6.39 -8.66 14.22
N LYS A 51 6.46 -7.69 13.31
CA LYS A 51 5.43 -6.65 13.23
C LYS A 51 4.12 -7.29 12.75
N PRO A 52 3.03 -7.19 13.54
CA PRO A 52 1.72 -7.58 13.04
C PRO A 52 1.34 -6.63 11.89
N SER A 53 0.82 -7.18 10.80
CA SER A 53 0.22 -6.35 9.76
C SER A 53 -1.05 -5.70 10.30
N LYS A 54 -1.06 -4.38 10.42
CA LYS A 54 -2.19 -3.60 10.95
C LYS A 54 -3.24 -3.27 9.87
N ILE A 55 -2.92 -3.51 8.59
CA ILE A 55 -3.71 -3.04 7.46
C ILE A 55 -4.19 -4.22 6.62
N GLU A 56 -5.48 -4.24 6.35
CA GLU A 56 -6.07 -5.04 5.27
C GLU A 56 -6.37 -4.11 4.10
N LEU A 57 -5.70 -4.33 2.98
CA LEU A 57 -6.02 -3.61 1.75
C LEU A 57 -7.31 -4.21 1.17
N GLY A 58 -8.28 -3.36 0.89
CA GLY A 58 -9.45 -3.73 0.11
C GLY A 58 -9.08 -4.07 -1.34
N THR A 59 -10.06 -4.18 -2.21
CA THR A 59 -9.82 -4.42 -3.64
C THR A 59 -9.03 -3.28 -4.25
N LEU A 60 -7.82 -3.57 -4.73
CA LEU A 60 -7.01 -2.59 -5.42
C LEU A 60 -7.51 -2.40 -6.86
N ASN A 61 -7.83 -1.17 -7.20
CA ASN A 61 -8.21 -0.79 -8.55
C ASN A 61 -6.99 -0.20 -9.26
N PHE A 62 -6.29 -1.05 -10.03
CA PHE A 62 -5.21 -0.56 -10.88
C PHE A 62 -5.78 0.11 -12.14
N ARG A 63 -5.32 1.30 -12.46
CA ARG A 63 -5.52 1.90 -13.79
C ARG A 63 -4.62 1.12 -14.76
N LYS A 64 -5.12 -0.01 -15.26
CA LYS A 64 -4.34 -0.99 -16.01
C LYS A 64 -3.84 -0.45 -17.35
N LYS A 65 -2.53 -0.47 -17.56
CA LYS A 65 -1.99 -1.02 -18.79
C LYS A 65 -2.08 -2.57 -18.69
N SER A 66 -2.56 -3.23 -19.72
CA SER A 66 -2.91 -4.67 -19.77
C SER A 66 -1.76 -5.66 -19.56
N SER A 67 -0.57 -5.20 -19.23
CA SER A 67 0.70 -5.96 -19.22
C SER A 67 1.23 -6.33 -17.84
N PHE A 68 0.55 -5.97 -16.74
CA PHE A 68 1.03 -6.36 -15.41
C PHE A 68 0.86 -7.85 -15.17
N SER A 69 1.98 -8.56 -14.99
CA SER A 69 1.94 -9.96 -14.54
C SER A 69 1.39 -10.02 -13.11
N ASN A 70 0.71 -11.14 -12.76
CA ASN A 70 0.20 -11.35 -11.40
C ASN A 70 1.30 -11.17 -10.34
N LYS A 71 2.51 -11.64 -10.63
CA LYS A 71 3.69 -11.49 -9.73
C LYS A 71 4.04 -10.02 -9.49
N LYS A 72 3.95 -9.17 -10.53
CA LYS A 72 4.22 -7.73 -10.41
C LYS A 72 3.12 -7.04 -9.61
N GLN A 73 1.85 -7.44 -9.78
CA GLN A 73 0.73 -6.95 -8.98
C GLN A 73 0.91 -7.27 -7.49
N GLU A 74 1.17 -8.54 -7.16
CA GLU A 74 1.40 -8.97 -5.77
C GLU A 74 2.58 -8.22 -5.12
N SER A 75 3.67 -8.03 -5.88
CA SER A 75 4.82 -7.26 -5.38
C SER A 75 4.46 -5.80 -5.10
N LEU A 76 3.65 -5.19 -5.97
CA LEU A 76 3.20 -3.81 -5.83
C LEU A 76 2.24 -3.67 -4.63
N GLU A 77 1.30 -4.60 -4.47
CA GLU A 77 0.40 -4.66 -3.30
C GLU A 77 1.18 -4.70 -1.98
N GLN A 78 2.20 -5.53 -1.90
CA GLN A 78 3.04 -5.62 -0.71
C GLN A 78 3.85 -4.33 -0.47
N LEU A 79 4.30 -3.67 -1.54
CA LEU A 79 5.01 -2.39 -1.43
C LEU A 79 4.07 -1.28 -0.95
N ILE A 80 2.87 -1.20 -1.50
CA ILE A 80 1.83 -0.26 -1.07
C ILE A 80 1.51 -0.48 0.41
N LYS A 81 1.27 -1.74 0.79
CA LYS A 81 0.97 -2.10 2.18
C LYS A 81 2.07 -1.67 3.14
N LEU A 82 3.32 -1.95 2.81
CA LEU A 82 4.47 -1.56 3.63
C LEU A 82 4.56 -0.03 3.80
N ASN A 83 4.37 0.73 2.72
CA ASN A 83 4.42 2.20 2.80
C ASN A 83 3.28 2.76 3.64
N LEU A 84 2.07 2.22 3.49
CA LEU A 84 0.93 2.62 4.32
C LEU A 84 1.13 2.24 5.80
N GLU A 85 1.67 1.06 6.10
CA GLU A 85 2.00 0.66 7.47
C GLU A 85 3.01 1.62 8.12
N ASN A 86 4.04 2.01 7.39
CA ASN A 86 5.01 2.99 7.87
C ASN A 86 4.38 4.39 8.06
N TYR A 87 3.52 4.80 7.14
CA TYR A 87 2.80 6.08 7.23
C TYR A 87 1.94 6.13 8.49
N LEU A 88 1.11 5.12 8.72
CA LEU A 88 0.26 5.03 9.90
C LEU A 88 1.06 4.88 11.20
N GLU A 89 2.21 4.20 11.16
CA GLU A 89 3.11 4.13 12.33
C GLU A 89 3.64 5.52 12.72
N ILE A 90 3.95 6.37 11.74
CA ILE A 90 4.38 7.74 11.99
C ILE A 90 3.23 8.57 12.58
N GLU A 91 2.02 8.44 12.05
CA GLU A 91 0.84 9.11 12.61
C GLU A 91 0.56 8.69 14.05
N ASP A 92 0.61 7.38 14.34
CA ASP A 92 0.47 6.85 15.70
C ASP A 92 1.52 7.47 16.66
N LEU A 93 2.77 7.56 16.22
CA LEU A 93 3.86 8.15 17.02
C LEU A 93 3.67 9.65 17.26
N LEU A 94 3.12 10.37 16.31
CA LEU A 94 2.83 11.79 16.39
C LEU A 94 1.49 12.08 17.09
N GLN A 95 0.74 11.03 17.49
CA GLN A 95 -0.59 11.13 18.08
C GLN A 95 -1.58 11.90 17.18
N ILE A 96 -1.44 11.72 15.86
CA ILE A 96 -2.33 12.31 14.87
C ILE A 96 -3.50 11.36 14.68
N ASP A 97 -4.70 11.81 15.01
CA ASP A 97 -5.93 11.05 14.82
C ASP A 97 -6.72 11.65 13.64
N TYR A 98 -6.56 11.05 12.48
CA TYR A 98 -7.27 11.43 11.27
C TYR A 98 -8.30 10.38 10.88
N SER A 99 -9.50 10.84 10.56
CA SER A 99 -10.55 9.99 10.04
C SER A 99 -11.14 10.59 8.76
N PHE A 100 -10.87 9.94 7.61
CA PHE A 100 -11.45 10.37 6.34
C PHE A 100 -12.98 10.38 6.42
N LYS A 101 -13.58 11.54 6.14
CA LYS A 101 -15.03 11.70 6.04
C LYS A 101 -15.43 11.71 4.57
N ASN A 102 -16.14 10.66 4.15
CA ASN A 102 -16.72 10.64 2.82
C ASN A 102 -17.97 11.52 2.77
N THR A 103 -17.80 12.73 2.32
CA THR A 103 -18.83 13.77 2.30
C THR A 103 -19.74 13.70 1.09
N ILE A 104 -19.25 13.14 -0.03
CA ILE A 104 -20.06 12.95 -1.24
C ILE A 104 -21.09 11.81 -1.07
N GLY A 105 -20.86 10.91 -0.10
CA GLY A 105 -21.77 9.78 0.13
C GLY A 105 -21.74 8.74 -0.99
N LYS A 106 -22.88 8.01 -1.14
CA LYS A 106 -23.09 7.01 -2.19
C LYS A 106 -24.16 7.49 -3.19
N GLU A 107 -24.09 8.75 -3.59
CA GLU A 107 -25.05 9.27 -4.53
C GLU A 107 -24.90 8.60 -5.90
N LYS A 108 -26.02 8.24 -6.51
CA LYS A 108 -25.99 7.67 -7.86
C LYS A 108 -25.84 8.81 -8.85
N VAL A 109 -24.79 8.75 -9.61
CA VAL A 109 -24.52 9.66 -10.73
C VAL A 109 -25.18 9.09 -11.98
N ASN A 110 -26.12 9.83 -12.57
CA ASN A 110 -26.85 9.40 -13.77
C ASN A 110 -26.55 10.32 -14.98
N SER A 111 -26.01 11.50 -14.74
CA SER A 111 -25.72 12.48 -15.80
C SER A 111 -24.42 13.24 -15.54
N ILE A 112 -23.94 13.96 -16.53
CA ILE A 112 -22.78 14.87 -16.41
C ILE A 112 -23.10 16.02 -15.45
N GLU A 113 -24.32 16.52 -15.49
CA GLU A 113 -24.79 17.59 -14.62
C GLU A 113 -24.76 17.18 -13.14
N ASP A 114 -25.03 15.88 -12.83
CA ASP A 114 -24.91 15.37 -11.49
C ASP A 114 -23.44 15.37 -11.03
N ILE A 115 -22.50 15.01 -11.92
CA ILE A 115 -21.06 15.08 -11.63
C ILE A 115 -20.64 16.52 -11.33
N GLU A 116 -21.05 17.46 -12.15
CA GLU A 116 -20.70 18.88 -11.95
C GLU A 116 -21.22 19.43 -10.63
N LYS A 117 -22.48 19.10 -10.25
CA LYS A 117 -23.04 19.46 -8.95
C LYS A 117 -22.23 18.88 -7.79
N LEU A 118 -21.89 17.58 -7.86
CA LEU A 118 -21.07 16.93 -6.83
C LEU A 118 -19.68 17.57 -6.73
N VAL A 119 -19.05 17.91 -7.86
CA VAL A 119 -17.75 18.59 -7.87
C VAL A 119 -17.86 19.96 -7.19
N LEU A 120 -18.90 20.74 -7.49
CA LEU A 120 -19.11 22.04 -6.86
C LEU A 120 -19.37 21.90 -5.36
N SER A 121 -20.15 20.91 -4.95
CA SER A 121 -20.39 20.61 -3.54
C SER A 121 -19.10 20.25 -2.81
N LEU A 122 -18.29 19.36 -3.39
CA LEU A 122 -17.00 18.97 -2.83
C LEU A 122 -16.02 20.16 -2.73
N ARG A 123 -15.94 20.99 -3.80
CA ARG A 123 -15.07 22.16 -3.79
C ARG A 123 -15.48 23.17 -2.72
N ASN A 124 -16.79 23.33 -2.48
CA ASN A 124 -17.28 24.19 -1.42
C ASN A 124 -16.95 23.64 -0.03
N GLU A 125 -17.09 22.33 0.14
CA GLU A 125 -16.80 21.66 1.42
C GLU A 125 -15.30 21.68 1.76
N TRP A 126 -14.45 21.51 0.75
CA TRP A 126 -13.00 21.62 0.91
C TRP A 126 -12.48 23.06 0.88
N GLU A 127 -13.38 24.04 0.78
CA GLU A 127 -13.07 25.48 0.79
C GLU A 127 -12.04 25.93 -0.26
N ILE A 128 -11.99 25.22 -1.42
CA ILE A 128 -10.97 25.47 -2.46
C ILE A 128 -11.45 26.41 -3.59
N GLY A 129 -12.66 26.93 -3.51
CA GLY A 129 -13.21 27.82 -4.51
C GLY A 129 -13.28 27.21 -5.92
N LEU A 130 -13.29 28.05 -6.97
CA LEU A 130 -13.35 27.60 -8.36
C LEU A 130 -12.01 27.68 -9.09
N ASP A 131 -10.98 28.21 -8.46
CA ASP A 131 -9.66 28.37 -9.04
C ASP A 131 -8.97 27.01 -9.30
N PRO A 132 -7.97 26.98 -10.20
CA PRO A 132 -7.17 25.78 -10.43
C PRO A 132 -6.49 25.28 -9.15
N ILE A 133 -6.45 23.97 -8.97
CA ILE A 133 -5.78 23.33 -7.83
C ILE A 133 -4.27 23.35 -8.07
N HIS A 134 -3.53 24.06 -7.22
CA HIS A 134 -2.08 24.21 -7.36
C HIS A 134 -1.32 22.93 -7.02
N ASN A 135 -1.74 22.23 -5.97
CA ASN A 135 -1.12 20.99 -5.51
C ASN A 135 -2.20 19.99 -5.11
N ILE A 136 -2.44 19.01 -5.99
CA ILE A 136 -3.47 18.00 -5.78
C ILE A 136 -3.10 17.03 -4.66
N ILE A 137 -1.80 16.71 -4.50
CA ILE A 137 -1.34 15.79 -3.45
C ILE A 137 -1.61 16.42 -2.09
N GLN A 138 -1.16 17.65 -1.89
CA GLN A 138 -1.39 18.39 -0.65
C GLN A 138 -2.89 18.53 -0.34
N LEU A 139 -3.71 18.84 -1.34
CA LEU A 139 -5.15 18.92 -1.16
C LEU A 139 -5.77 17.63 -0.69
N LEU A 140 -5.33 16.49 -1.25
CA LEU A 140 -5.82 15.17 -0.84
C LEU A 140 -5.42 14.85 0.60
N GLU A 141 -4.16 15.13 0.95
CA GLU A 141 -3.64 14.89 2.31
C GLU A 141 -4.30 15.80 3.35
N ASP A 142 -4.53 17.06 3.04
CA ASP A 142 -5.27 18.00 3.91
C ASP A 142 -6.72 17.54 4.17
N ASN A 143 -7.28 16.74 3.26
CA ASN A 143 -8.60 16.12 3.40
C ASN A 143 -8.51 14.63 3.80
N GLU A 144 -7.45 14.24 4.47
CA GLU A 144 -7.25 12.91 5.10
C GLU A 144 -7.18 11.74 4.11
N ILE A 145 -6.96 12.00 2.83
CA ILE A 145 -6.73 10.99 1.79
C ILE A 145 -5.24 10.70 1.73
N LYS A 146 -4.85 9.50 2.09
CA LYS A 146 -3.45 9.08 2.09
C LYS A 146 -2.93 8.93 0.67
N VAL A 147 -1.86 9.66 0.36
CA VAL A 147 -1.16 9.58 -0.93
C VAL A 147 0.21 8.94 -0.72
N VAL A 148 0.51 7.89 -1.47
CA VAL A 148 1.80 7.21 -1.43
C VAL A 148 2.43 7.23 -2.80
N GLU A 149 3.57 7.90 -2.93
CA GLU A 149 4.37 7.85 -4.15
C GLU A 149 5.25 6.61 -4.16
N LEU A 150 5.23 5.88 -5.25
CA LEU A 150 6.07 4.71 -5.46
C LEU A 150 7.16 5.05 -6.46
N PHE A 151 8.41 5.10 -6.02
CA PHE A 151 9.59 5.30 -6.85
C PHE A 151 10.06 3.97 -7.43
N ASP A 152 10.69 3.99 -8.61
CA ASP A 152 11.24 2.82 -9.30
C ASP A 152 10.23 1.73 -9.71
N VAL A 153 8.95 2.09 -9.85
CA VAL A 153 7.99 1.23 -10.52
C VAL A 153 8.10 1.51 -12.02
N GLU A 154 8.93 0.71 -12.72
CA GLU A 154 9.05 0.84 -14.18
C GLU A 154 7.68 0.72 -14.84
N ASP A 155 7.28 1.80 -15.53
CA ASP A 155 6.19 1.82 -16.49
C ASP A 155 6.65 1.04 -17.75
N SER A 156 6.46 -0.26 -17.74
CA SER A 156 6.72 -1.13 -18.91
C SER A 156 5.46 -1.32 -19.74
#